data_f421ef8ac74bd3996af8709609c0e2c0
#
_entry.id   f421ef8ac74bd3996af8709609c0e2c0
#
_cell.length_a   1.000
_cell.length_b   1.000
_cell.length_c   1.000
_cell.angle_alpha   90.00
_cell.angle_beta   90.00
_cell.angle_gamma   90.00
#
_symmetry.space_group_name_H-M   'P 1'
#
loop_
_entity.id
_entity.type
_entity.pdbx_description
1 polymer ?
#
loop_
_entity_poly.entity_id
_entity_poly.type
_entity_poly.pdbx_seq_one_letter_code
_entity_poly.pdbx_strand_id
1 'polypeptide(L)'
;MKQVEKKKVRQPRGLMIMSALGQFKADLVLKNANVLNVFTGEFMPRDVAINGDTIIGIGEYEGTYEYDLSGMYIVPGFIDAHVHIESSMLTPQIFTREVLKRGTTTLIADPHEIANVCGEDGLKYMLDAAAECPVNLYYMMPSCVPAGDFDTAGAVLDAAALAKYANHPSVLGLGEVMNTAGIMRCESDLYQKLALFHSKTIDGHAPMMHGKALQTYRLAGITTDHECTSGEEAAEKLRAGLALLIREGSGARNLDSLIQILIDGRMQTQRIAFCTDDKHVDDIRTEGHIDHHIRRSIQLGLDPATAYLMASWYPAQIYGLKHLGAVAAGYQADLVVLKSLYDVQPKMV
;
A
#
# COMPACT_ATOMS: atom_id res chain seq x y z
N MET A 1 -16.64 29.18 8.59
CA MET A 1 -16.97 28.61 7.26
C MET A 1 -17.45 27.19 7.49
N LYS A 2 -18.66 26.85 7.08
CA LYS A 2 -19.22 25.50 7.26
C LYS A 2 -18.39 24.52 6.42
N GLN A 3 -17.79 23.51 7.07
CA GLN A 3 -17.20 22.36 6.41
C GLN A 3 -18.27 21.68 5.55
N VAL A 4 -18.07 21.67 4.25
CA VAL A 4 -18.83 20.83 3.34
C VAL A 4 -18.23 19.42 3.48
N GLU A 5 -18.84 18.61 4.33
CA GLU A 5 -18.63 17.16 4.28
C GLU A 5 -18.94 16.70 2.84
N LYS A 6 -17.92 16.39 2.04
CA LYS A 6 -18.10 15.61 0.83
C LYS A 6 -18.49 14.19 1.26
N LYS A 7 -19.76 13.97 1.60
CA LYS A 7 -20.33 12.63 1.60
C LYS A 7 -20.10 12.07 0.19
N LYS A 8 -19.22 11.07 0.06
CA LYS A 8 -19.16 10.24 -1.14
C LYS A 8 -20.57 9.64 -1.31
N VAL A 9 -21.36 10.21 -2.19
CA VAL A 9 -22.70 9.70 -2.50
C VAL A 9 -22.48 8.49 -3.39
N ARG A 10 -22.34 7.31 -2.78
CA ARG A 10 -22.38 6.07 -3.54
C ARG A 10 -23.74 6.00 -4.23
N GLN A 11 -23.73 5.86 -5.56
CA GLN A 11 -24.95 5.64 -6.32
C GLN A 11 -25.68 4.38 -5.81
N PRO A 12 -27.01 4.36 -5.81
CA PRO A 12 -27.76 3.15 -5.44
C PRO A 12 -27.29 1.95 -6.26
N ARG A 13 -27.01 0.84 -5.59
CA ARG A 13 -26.45 -0.37 -6.22
C ARG A 13 -27.26 -0.85 -7.44
N GLY A 14 -28.58 -0.66 -7.42
CA GLY A 14 -29.46 -0.97 -8.55
C GLY A 14 -29.14 -0.15 -9.80
N LEU A 15 -28.91 1.16 -9.66
CA LEU A 15 -28.52 2.01 -10.79
C LEU A 15 -27.17 1.62 -11.36
N MET A 16 -26.19 1.28 -10.52
CA MET A 16 -24.88 0.80 -10.96
C MET A 16 -25.00 -0.50 -11.78
N ILE A 17 -25.85 -1.43 -11.35
CA ILE A 17 -26.13 -2.69 -12.08
C ILE A 17 -26.78 -2.40 -13.43
N MET A 18 -27.76 -1.49 -13.49
CA MET A 18 -28.42 -1.11 -14.73
C MET A 18 -27.47 -0.45 -15.72
N SER A 19 -26.55 0.43 -15.25
CA SER A 19 -25.49 1.00 -16.08
C SER A 19 -24.49 -0.06 -16.55
N ALA A 20 -24.13 -1.01 -15.70
CA ALA A 20 -23.27 -2.13 -16.08
C ALA A 20 -23.89 -3.06 -17.13
N LEU A 21 -25.23 -3.15 -17.16
CA LEU A 21 -25.99 -3.84 -18.21
C LEU A 21 -26.19 -3.00 -19.49
N GLY A 22 -25.66 -1.78 -19.54
CA GLY A 22 -25.80 -0.88 -20.69
C GLY A 22 -27.20 -0.24 -20.84
N GLN A 23 -28.06 -0.32 -19.82
CA GLN A 23 -29.37 0.32 -19.85
C GLN A 23 -29.31 1.84 -19.63
N PHE A 24 -28.24 2.30 -18.99
CA PHE A 24 -27.91 3.71 -18.82
C PHE A 24 -26.45 3.93 -19.20
N LYS A 25 -26.13 5.12 -19.70
CA LYS A 25 -24.75 5.53 -19.93
C LYS A 25 -23.98 5.59 -18.61
N ALA A 26 -22.72 5.20 -18.65
CA ALA A 26 -21.80 5.43 -17.56
C ALA A 26 -21.53 6.93 -17.36
N ASP A 27 -21.11 7.34 -16.17
CA ASP A 27 -20.68 8.74 -15.95
C ASP A 27 -19.46 9.07 -16.81
N LEU A 28 -18.50 8.14 -16.84
CA LEU A 28 -17.24 8.26 -17.58
C LEU A 28 -16.87 6.91 -18.21
N VAL A 29 -16.40 6.95 -19.46
CA VAL A 29 -15.76 5.79 -20.11
C VAL A 29 -14.38 6.18 -20.62
N LEU A 30 -13.38 5.41 -20.22
CA LEU A 30 -12.02 5.46 -20.76
C LEU A 30 -11.94 4.45 -21.89
N LYS A 31 -11.85 4.96 -23.13
CA LYS A 31 -12.00 4.17 -24.37
C LYS A 31 -10.66 3.65 -24.89
N ASN A 32 -10.68 2.47 -25.51
CA ASN A 32 -9.62 1.94 -26.37
C ASN A 32 -8.24 1.78 -25.68
N ALA A 33 -8.17 1.65 -24.37
CA ALA A 33 -6.90 1.47 -23.65
C ALA A 33 -6.49 0.00 -23.56
N ASN A 34 -5.18 -0.26 -23.41
CA ASN A 34 -4.69 -1.56 -22.97
C ASN A 34 -4.77 -1.65 -21.44
N VAL A 35 -5.74 -2.39 -20.93
CA VAL A 35 -6.06 -2.49 -19.50
C VAL A 35 -5.38 -3.71 -18.89
N LEU A 36 -4.64 -3.52 -17.78
CA LEU A 36 -4.07 -4.61 -17.01
C LEU A 36 -5.18 -5.37 -16.26
N ASN A 37 -5.34 -6.65 -16.59
CA ASN A 37 -6.10 -7.59 -15.78
C ASN A 37 -5.18 -8.22 -14.73
N VAL A 38 -5.31 -7.81 -13.49
CA VAL A 38 -4.46 -8.28 -12.39
C VAL A 38 -4.70 -9.75 -12.00
N PHE A 39 -5.84 -10.32 -12.40
CA PHE A 39 -6.20 -11.70 -12.10
C PHE A 39 -5.53 -12.71 -13.04
N THR A 40 -5.21 -12.26 -14.28
CA THR A 40 -4.58 -13.09 -15.32
C THR A 40 -3.17 -12.63 -15.69
N GLY A 41 -2.78 -11.40 -15.30
CA GLY A 41 -1.50 -10.80 -15.69
C GLY A 41 -1.45 -10.29 -17.12
N GLU A 42 -2.59 -10.21 -17.82
CA GLU A 42 -2.66 -9.83 -19.23
C GLU A 42 -3.01 -8.36 -19.42
N PHE A 43 -2.47 -7.73 -20.48
CA PHE A 43 -2.94 -6.46 -20.98
C PHE A 43 -3.93 -6.69 -22.13
N MET A 44 -5.14 -6.16 -21.98
CA MET A 44 -6.24 -6.36 -22.95
C MET A 44 -6.76 -5.03 -23.47
N PRO A 45 -6.98 -4.88 -24.81
CA PRO A 45 -7.64 -3.69 -25.36
C PRO A 45 -9.11 -3.69 -24.93
N ARG A 46 -9.49 -2.79 -24.03
CA ARG A 46 -10.84 -2.67 -23.45
C ARG A 46 -11.14 -1.24 -23.04
N ASP A 47 -12.45 -0.93 -22.97
CA ASP A 47 -12.92 0.27 -22.29
C ASP A 47 -13.09 0.01 -20.79
N VAL A 48 -12.98 1.07 -20.00
CA VAL A 48 -13.25 1.08 -18.56
C VAL A 48 -14.40 2.03 -18.29
N ALA A 49 -15.51 1.50 -17.81
CA ALA A 49 -16.71 2.27 -17.48
C ALA A 49 -16.77 2.54 -15.96
N ILE A 50 -17.06 3.79 -15.59
CA ILE A 50 -17.00 4.30 -14.23
C ILE A 50 -18.27 5.07 -13.89
N ASN A 51 -18.84 4.81 -12.72
CA ASN A 51 -19.90 5.63 -12.11
C ASN A 51 -19.43 6.11 -10.73
N GLY A 52 -19.40 7.43 -10.55
CA GLY A 52 -18.88 8.04 -9.33
C GLY A 52 -17.41 7.64 -9.10
N ASP A 53 -17.16 6.90 -8.01
CA ASP A 53 -15.84 6.38 -7.63
C ASP A 53 -15.64 4.90 -7.92
N THR A 54 -16.59 4.26 -8.64
CA THR A 54 -16.61 2.80 -8.80
C THR A 54 -16.54 2.40 -10.28
N ILE A 55 -15.68 1.43 -10.60
CA ILE A 55 -15.65 0.78 -11.91
C ILE A 55 -16.90 -0.10 -12.02
N ILE A 56 -17.75 0.13 -13.02
CA ILE A 56 -18.96 -0.65 -13.25
C ILE A 56 -18.76 -1.79 -14.25
N GLY A 57 -17.73 -1.71 -15.09
CA GLY A 57 -17.45 -2.75 -16.07
C GLY A 57 -16.22 -2.48 -16.93
N ILE A 58 -15.74 -3.57 -17.55
CA ILE A 58 -14.64 -3.60 -18.49
C ILE A 58 -15.18 -4.23 -19.79
N GLY A 59 -15.15 -3.48 -20.90
CA GLY A 59 -15.73 -3.95 -22.16
C GLY A 59 -16.24 -2.79 -23.01
N GLU A 60 -17.25 -3.02 -23.84
CA GLU A 60 -17.87 -1.98 -24.67
C GLU A 60 -18.96 -1.26 -23.87
N TYR A 61 -18.77 0.03 -23.62
CA TYR A 61 -19.70 0.88 -22.88
C TYR A 61 -19.87 2.24 -23.57
N GLU A 62 -21.03 2.89 -23.34
CA GLU A 62 -21.25 4.30 -23.65
C GLU A 62 -21.18 5.14 -22.35
N GLY A 63 -20.52 6.29 -22.42
CA GLY A 63 -20.39 7.24 -21.33
C GLY A 63 -21.09 8.57 -21.58
N THR A 64 -21.42 9.29 -20.50
CA THR A 64 -21.76 10.71 -20.58
C THR A 64 -20.53 11.52 -20.99
N TYR A 65 -19.38 11.15 -20.42
CA TYR A 65 -18.07 11.62 -20.82
C TYR A 65 -17.24 10.44 -21.31
N GLU A 66 -16.53 10.63 -22.42
CA GLU A 66 -15.67 9.62 -23.01
C GLU A 66 -14.31 10.22 -23.32
N TYR A 67 -13.24 9.50 -22.93
CA TYR A 67 -11.86 9.85 -23.26
C TYR A 67 -11.23 8.73 -24.07
N ASP A 68 -10.77 9.05 -25.26
CA ASP A 68 -10.01 8.11 -26.10
C ASP A 68 -8.57 7.99 -25.59
N LEU A 69 -8.21 6.81 -25.17
CA LEU A 69 -6.89 6.43 -24.66
C LEU A 69 -6.19 5.43 -25.60
N SER A 70 -6.49 5.49 -26.90
CA SER A 70 -5.85 4.64 -27.92
C SER A 70 -4.32 4.69 -27.81
N GLY A 71 -3.70 3.51 -27.74
CA GLY A 71 -2.24 3.37 -27.58
C GLY A 71 -1.70 3.64 -26.17
N MET A 72 -2.58 3.90 -25.20
CA MET A 72 -2.20 4.03 -23.78
C MET A 72 -2.54 2.78 -22.99
N TYR A 73 -2.00 2.72 -21.78
CA TYR A 73 -2.21 1.64 -20.82
C TYR A 73 -2.97 2.18 -19.59
N ILE A 74 -3.88 1.36 -19.08
CA ILE A 74 -4.53 1.59 -17.79
C ILE A 74 -4.08 0.49 -16.82
N VAL A 75 -3.52 0.90 -15.69
CA VAL A 75 -3.15 0.02 -14.57
C VAL A 75 -3.86 0.50 -13.30
N PRO A 76 -4.02 -0.36 -12.28
CA PRO A 76 -4.53 0.09 -10.98
C PRO A 76 -3.63 1.15 -10.39
N GLY A 77 -4.19 2.03 -9.55
CA GLY A 77 -3.42 2.97 -8.74
C GLY A 77 -2.41 2.25 -7.85
N PHE A 78 -1.22 2.84 -7.70
CA PHE A 78 -0.14 2.21 -6.95
C PHE A 78 -0.40 2.30 -5.45
N ILE A 79 0.05 1.30 -4.72
CA ILE A 79 -0.05 1.17 -3.27
C ILE A 79 1.35 1.15 -2.69
N ASP A 80 1.65 2.06 -1.80
CA ASP A 80 2.82 1.98 -0.95
C ASP A 80 2.48 1.14 0.28
N ALA A 81 3.15 0.01 0.42
CA ALA A 81 2.79 -0.99 1.41
C ALA A 81 3.32 -0.69 2.83
N HIS A 82 4.27 0.23 2.96
CA HIS A 82 4.81 0.68 4.25
C HIS A 82 5.57 1.99 4.06
N VAL A 83 5.19 3.03 4.80
CA VAL A 83 5.82 4.36 4.71
C VAL A 83 5.74 5.11 6.04
N HIS A 84 6.81 5.85 6.35
CA HIS A 84 6.83 6.88 7.40
C HIS A 84 6.69 8.24 6.72
N ILE A 85 5.47 8.82 6.79
CA ILE A 85 5.19 10.12 6.16
C ILE A 85 6.11 11.21 6.74
N GLU A 86 6.41 11.10 8.02
CA GLU A 86 7.25 12.02 8.79
C GLU A 86 8.65 12.17 8.19
N SER A 87 9.25 11.09 7.72
CA SER A 87 10.57 11.08 7.07
C SER A 87 10.62 11.94 5.80
N SER A 88 9.49 12.19 5.17
CA SER A 88 9.39 13.09 4.02
C SER A 88 9.55 14.57 4.38
N MET A 89 9.48 14.93 5.66
CA MET A 89 9.40 16.31 6.20
C MET A 89 8.15 17.08 5.75
N LEU A 90 7.11 16.37 5.33
CA LEU A 90 5.85 16.96 4.88
C LEU A 90 4.68 16.58 5.80
N THR A 91 3.64 17.40 5.79
CA THR A 91 2.36 17.00 6.38
C THR A 91 1.67 15.96 5.48
N PRO A 92 0.77 15.10 6.04
CA PRO A 92 0.06 14.10 5.24
C PRO A 92 -0.65 14.67 4.01
N GLN A 93 -1.26 15.86 4.13
CA GLN A 93 -1.97 16.52 3.02
C GLN A 93 -1.04 16.93 1.86
N ILE A 94 0.20 17.36 2.18
CA ILE A 94 1.18 17.76 1.16
C ILE A 94 1.85 16.52 0.58
N PHE A 95 2.27 15.57 1.43
CA PHE A 95 2.87 14.31 1.02
C PHE A 95 1.98 13.57 0.01
N THR A 96 0.70 13.39 0.35
CA THR A 96 -0.23 12.67 -0.50
C THR A 96 -0.46 13.32 -1.86
N ARG A 97 -0.37 14.65 -1.96
CA ARG A 97 -0.41 15.36 -3.26
C ARG A 97 0.85 15.14 -4.11
N GLU A 98 2.01 15.03 -3.47
CA GLU A 98 3.27 14.77 -4.20
C GLU A 98 3.29 13.33 -4.76
N VAL A 99 2.93 12.32 -3.95
CA VAL A 99 2.95 10.92 -4.37
C VAL A 99 1.82 10.58 -5.36
N LEU A 100 0.68 11.29 -5.28
CA LEU A 100 -0.41 11.14 -6.26
C LEU A 100 0.06 11.44 -7.69
N LYS A 101 0.90 12.46 -7.88
CA LYS A 101 1.51 12.78 -9.18
C LYS A 101 2.38 11.65 -9.75
N ARG A 102 2.83 10.74 -8.87
CA ARG A 102 3.62 9.55 -9.20
C ARG A 102 2.76 8.30 -9.39
N GLY A 103 1.43 8.43 -9.34
CA GLY A 103 0.49 7.31 -9.53
C GLY A 103 0.16 6.55 -8.24
N THR A 104 0.69 6.94 -7.10
CA THR A 104 0.36 6.31 -5.81
C THR A 104 -0.95 6.88 -5.30
N THR A 105 -1.97 6.02 -5.22
CA THR A 105 -3.34 6.36 -4.81
C THR A 105 -3.70 5.80 -3.44
N THR A 106 -2.85 4.93 -2.89
CA THR A 106 -3.06 4.32 -1.57
C THR A 106 -1.74 4.25 -0.80
N LEU A 107 -1.78 4.59 0.48
CA LEU A 107 -0.66 4.55 1.40
C LEU A 107 -1.03 3.77 2.65
N ILE A 108 -0.10 2.94 3.14
CA ILE A 108 -0.18 2.25 4.42
C ILE A 108 0.96 2.81 5.29
N ALA A 109 0.61 3.75 6.16
CA ALA A 109 1.59 4.49 6.95
C ALA A 109 1.70 3.94 8.38
N ASP A 110 2.91 3.89 8.90
CA ASP A 110 3.18 3.65 10.32
C ASP A 110 3.65 4.96 10.98
N PRO A 111 2.81 5.64 11.78
CA PRO A 111 3.09 6.95 12.33
C PRO A 111 3.82 6.86 13.69
N HIS A 112 4.78 5.93 13.84
CA HIS A 112 5.45 5.75 15.13
C HIS A 112 6.40 6.91 15.48
N GLU A 113 6.95 7.62 14.49
CA GLU A 113 7.86 8.74 14.71
C GLU A 113 7.13 9.91 15.41
N ILE A 114 6.00 10.38 14.84
CA ILE A 114 5.22 11.43 15.49
C ILE A 114 4.62 10.94 16.81
N ALA A 115 4.28 9.66 16.91
CA ALA A 115 3.77 9.07 18.14
C ALA A 115 4.85 9.04 19.24
N ASN A 116 6.11 8.80 18.89
CA ASN A 116 7.24 8.90 19.85
C ASN A 116 7.41 10.31 20.42
N VAL A 117 7.07 11.35 19.67
CA VAL A 117 7.20 12.75 20.09
C VAL A 117 5.94 13.25 20.80
N CYS A 118 4.76 13.00 20.21
CA CYS A 118 3.49 13.60 20.59
C CYS A 118 2.46 12.61 21.16
N GLY A 119 2.80 11.32 21.26
CA GLY A 119 1.91 10.29 21.81
C GLY A 119 0.58 10.18 21.05
N GLU A 120 -0.51 10.03 21.81
CA GLU A 120 -1.86 9.91 21.24
C GLU A 120 -2.29 11.14 20.42
N ASP A 121 -1.82 12.35 20.74
CA ASP A 121 -2.13 13.55 19.98
C ASP A 121 -1.54 13.49 18.56
N GLY A 122 -0.34 12.91 18.42
CA GLY A 122 0.27 12.63 17.12
C GLY A 122 -0.54 11.64 16.29
N LEU A 123 -0.99 10.53 16.90
CA LEU A 123 -1.85 9.55 16.23
C LEU A 123 -3.18 10.18 15.79
N LYS A 124 -3.79 10.95 16.66
CA LYS A 124 -5.03 11.63 16.34
C LYS A 124 -4.86 12.60 15.16
N TYR A 125 -3.78 13.40 15.17
CA TYR A 125 -3.46 14.31 14.06
C TYR A 125 -3.36 13.55 12.73
N MET A 126 -2.64 12.43 12.71
CA MET A 126 -2.46 11.64 11.49
C MET A 126 -3.79 11.04 11.00
N LEU A 127 -4.58 10.48 11.91
CA LEU A 127 -5.91 9.91 11.58
C LEU A 127 -6.89 10.98 11.06
N ASP A 128 -6.93 12.16 11.70
CA ASP A 128 -7.79 13.26 11.27
C ASP A 128 -7.37 13.77 9.87
N ALA A 129 -6.06 13.82 9.59
CA ALA A 129 -5.51 14.26 8.31
C ALA A 129 -5.93 13.37 7.13
N ALA A 130 -6.17 12.07 7.37
CA ALA A 130 -6.56 11.13 6.31
C ALA A 130 -7.83 11.56 5.56
N ALA A 131 -8.78 12.19 6.25
CA ALA A 131 -10.04 12.66 5.65
C ALA A 131 -9.85 13.81 4.64
N GLU A 132 -8.74 14.53 4.71
CA GLU A 132 -8.40 15.67 3.85
C GLU A 132 -7.46 15.29 2.69
N CYS A 133 -6.94 14.06 2.69
CA CYS A 133 -6.00 13.59 1.69
C CYS A 133 -6.70 13.16 0.39
N PRO A 134 -6.10 13.41 -0.79
CA PRO A 134 -6.68 13.02 -2.07
C PRO A 134 -6.49 11.54 -2.42
N VAL A 135 -5.80 10.78 -1.57
CA VAL A 135 -5.52 9.34 -1.71
C VAL A 135 -6.18 8.55 -0.60
N ASN A 136 -6.24 7.23 -0.72
CA ASN A 136 -6.61 6.36 0.40
C ASN A 136 -5.42 6.30 1.37
N LEU A 137 -5.58 6.83 2.57
CA LEU A 137 -4.55 6.83 3.59
C LEU A 137 -5.00 5.96 4.77
N TYR A 138 -4.28 4.87 4.95
CA TYR A 138 -4.47 3.91 6.04
C TYR A 138 -3.28 3.95 6.98
N TYR A 139 -3.51 3.49 8.21
CA TYR A 139 -2.50 3.47 9.24
C TYR A 139 -2.35 2.10 9.90
N MET A 140 -1.12 1.76 10.22
CA MET A 140 -0.76 0.70 11.15
C MET A 140 -0.47 1.35 12.50
N MET A 141 -1.10 0.87 13.58
CA MET A 141 -0.88 1.47 14.91
C MET A 141 0.50 1.11 15.43
N PRO A 142 1.29 2.07 15.94
CA PRO A 142 2.66 1.82 16.37
C PRO A 142 2.77 0.76 17.45
N SER A 143 3.56 -0.29 17.21
CA SER A 143 3.85 -1.30 18.23
C SER A 143 4.90 -0.85 19.25
N CYS A 144 5.73 0.12 18.85
CA CYS A 144 7.04 0.44 19.40
C CYS A 144 7.15 1.92 19.82
N VAL A 145 6.36 2.34 20.80
CA VAL A 145 6.49 3.69 21.41
C VAL A 145 6.58 3.52 22.92
N PRO A 146 7.82 3.46 23.45
CA PRO A 146 9.12 3.31 22.81
C PRO A 146 9.35 1.93 22.18
N ALA A 147 10.39 1.79 21.35
CA ALA A 147 10.76 0.51 20.73
C ALA A 147 11.37 -0.46 21.76
N GLY A 148 12.02 0.04 22.80
CA GLY A 148 12.61 -0.75 23.87
C GLY A 148 12.96 0.08 25.10
N ASP A 149 13.42 -0.60 26.14
CA ASP A 149 13.73 0.02 27.45
C ASP A 149 14.88 1.06 27.39
N PHE A 150 15.67 1.05 26.32
CA PHE A 150 16.82 1.94 26.14
C PHE A 150 16.47 3.21 25.35
N ASP A 151 15.27 3.26 24.76
CA ASP A 151 14.89 4.39 23.95
C ASP A 151 14.33 5.54 24.79
N THR A 152 14.70 6.76 24.40
CA THR A 152 14.11 7.97 24.96
C THR A 152 12.94 8.38 24.09
N ALA A 153 11.72 8.22 24.61
CA ALA A 153 10.49 8.62 23.91
C ALA A 153 9.80 9.78 24.66
N GLY A 154 9.10 10.63 23.93
CA GLY A 154 8.24 11.68 24.48
C GLY A 154 6.91 11.13 25.02
N ALA A 155 6.57 9.88 24.69
CA ALA A 155 5.34 9.22 25.12
C ALA A 155 5.54 7.70 25.26
N VAL A 156 4.58 7.07 25.94
CA VAL A 156 4.47 5.59 26.03
C VAL A 156 3.06 5.22 25.55
N LEU A 157 2.98 4.38 24.51
CA LEU A 157 1.73 3.85 24.00
C LEU A 157 1.63 2.36 24.33
N ASP A 158 0.92 2.05 25.41
CA ASP A 158 0.62 0.68 25.80
C ASP A 158 -0.58 0.10 25.04
N ALA A 159 -0.90 -1.17 25.30
CA ALA A 159 -2.04 -1.83 24.65
C ALA A 159 -3.39 -1.14 24.96
N ALA A 160 -3.53 -0.55 26.15
CA ALA A 160 -4.76 0.16 26.53
C ALA A 160 -4.94 1.47 25.74
N ALA A 161 -3.85 2.20 25.50
CA ALA A 161 -3.86 3.37 24.63
C ALA A 161 -4.24 3.01 23.19
N LEU A 162 -3.68 1.94 22.63
CA LEU A 162 -3.95 1.51 21.25
C LEU A 162 -5.34 0.91 21.06
N ALA A 163 -5.96 0.35 22.10
CA ALA A 163 -7.31 -0.23 22.03
C ALA A 163 -8.37 0.76 21.54
N LYS A 164 -8.18 2.06 21.78
CA LYS A 164 -9.07 3.13 21.32
C LYS A 164 -9.13 3.24 19.81
N TYR A 165 -8.06 2.86 19.12
CA TYR A 165 -7.88 3.01 17.68
C TYR A 165 -8.06 1.71 16.90
N ALA A 166 -8.05 0.55 17.56
CA ALA A 166 -8.05 -0.76 16.91
C ALA A 166 -9.23 -0.98 15.93
N ASN A 167 -10.38 -0.35 16.19
CA ASN A 167 -11.58 -0.43 15.35
C ASN A 167 -11.79 0.80 14.45
N HIS A 168 -10.83 1.75 14.40
CA HIS A 168 -10.95 2.90 13.50
C HIS A 168 -10.92 2.44 12.04
N PRO A 169 -11.77 2.97 11.14
CA PRO A 169 -11.88 2.49 9.76
C PRO A 169 -10.61 2.66 8.92
N SER A 170 -9.77 3.65 9.26
CA SER A 170 -8.48 3.87 8.60
C SER A 170 -7.34 3.02 9.22
N VAL A 171 -7.60 2.20 10.25
CA VAL A 171 -6.57 1.39 10.91
C VAL A 171 -6.63 -0.04 10.39
N LEU A 172 -5.58 -0.47 9.69
CA LEU A 172 -5.49 -1.80 9.10
C LEU A 172 -4.86 -2.84 10.04
N GLY A 173 -4.05 -2.41 11.02
CA GLY A 173 -3.36 -3.35 11.86
C GLY A 173 -2.40 -2.72 12.87
N LEU A 174 -1.46 -3.54 13.32
CA LEU A 174 -0.35 -3.13 14.18
C LEU A 174 0.89 -2.87 13.31
N GLY A 175 1.53 -1.74 13.53
CA GLY A 175 2.76 -1.33 12.86
C GLY A 175 3.95 -2.21 13.23
N GLU A 176 5.06 -1.92 12.61
CA GLU A 176 6.25 -2.76 12.64
C GLU A 176 6.69 -3.14 14.06
N VAL A 177 6.79 -4.46 14.30
CA VAL A 177 7.18 -5.02 15.59
C VAL A 177 8.70 -5.09 15.68
N MET A 178 9.32 -3.98 16.11
CA MET A 178 10.78 -3.86 16.27
C MET A 178 11.30 -4.57 17.52
N ASN A 179 10.51 -4.69 18.59
CA ASN A 179 10.92 -5.34 19.83
C ASN A 179 10.93 -6.87 19.71
N THR A 180 11.84 -7.39 18.90
CA THR A 180 12.02 -8.84 18.72
C THR A 180 12.42 -9.55 20.02
N ALA A 181 13.20 -8.89 20.87
CA ALA A 181 13.57 -9.40 22.18
C ALA A 181 12.35 -9.55 23.12
N GLY A 182 11.42 -8.60 23.06
CA GLY A 182 10.15 -8.67 23.79
C GLY A 182 9.28 -9.85 23.37
N ILE A 183 9.26 -10.19 22.05
CA ILE A 183 8.63 -11.41 21.55
C ILE A 183 9.26 -12.63 22.22
N MET A 184 10.59 -12.74 22.23
CA MET A 184 11.30 -13.91 22.78
C MET A 184 11.16 -14.03 24.30
N ARG A 185 10.98 -12.91 25.01
CA ARG A 185 10.77 -12.85 26.46
C ARG A 185 9.31 -12.92 26.90
N CYS A 186 8.37 -12.95 25.93
CA CYS A 186 6.94 -12.94 26.19
C CYS A 186 6.50 -11.70 27.00
N GLU A 187 6.96 -10.50 26.62
CA GLU A 187 6.62 -9.26 27.31
C GLU A 187 5.12 -8.97 27.27
N SER A 188 4.55 -8.73 28.46
CA SER A 188 3.09 -8.70 28.64
C SER A 188 2.39 -7.65 27.78
N ASP A 189 2.87 -6.40 27.74
CA ASP A 189 2.24 -5.33 26.97
C ASP A 189 2.30 -5.61 25.45
N LEU A 190 3.47 -6.08 24.96
CA LEU A 190 3.64 -6.44 23.57
C LEU A 190 2.66 -7.55 23.15
N TYR A 191 2.52 -8.60 23.97
CA TYR A 191 1.55 -9.67 23.70
C TYR A 191 0.10 -9.21 23.76
N GLN A 192 -0.23 -8.22 24.61
CA GLN A 192 -1.55 -7.59 24.63
C GLN A 192 -1.80 -6.80 23.33
N LYS A 193 -0.80 -6.07 22.81
CA LYS A 193 -0.87 -5.39 21.50
C LYS A 193 -1.09 -6.40 20.37
N LEU A 194 -0.32 -7.48 20.34
CA LEU A 194 -0.50 -8.55 19.34
C LEU A 194 -1.90 -9.17 19.40
N ALA A 195 -2.40 -9.44 20.61
CA ALA A 195 -3.75 -9.98 20.81
C ALA A 195 -4.84 -9.00 20.35
N LEU A 196 -4.65 -7.69 20.58
CA LEU A 196 -5.58 -6.64 20.17
C LEU A 196 -5.76 -6.60 18.65
N PHE A 197 -4.69 -6.85 17.87
CA PHE A 197 -4.69 -6.81 16.42
C PHE A 197 -4.65 -8.19 15.75
N HIS A 198 -4.90 -9.29 16.48
CA HIS A 198 -4.75 -10.67 15.97
C HIS A 198 -5.57 -11.01 14.71
N SER A 199 -6.68 -10.28 14.46
CA SER A 199 -7.54 -10.45 13.28
C SER A 199 -7.19 -9.51 12.12
N LYS A 200 -6.16 -8.72 12.27
CA LYS A 200 -5.66 -7.74 11.29
C LYS A 200 -4.22 -8.06 10.91
N THR A 201 -3.68 -7.33 9.96
CA THR A 201 -2.25 -7.44 9.60
C THR A 201 -1.38 -6.92 10.76
N ILE A 202 -0.31 -7.64 11.05
CA ILE A 202 0.73 -7.21 11.99
C ILE A 202 2.02 -7.13 11.20
N ASP A 203 2.56 -5.94 11.07
CA ASP A 203 3.79 -5.70 10.32
C ASP A 203 5.02 -6.05 11.14
N GLY A 204 6.06 -6.48 10.46
CA GLY A 204 7.31 -6.88 11.05
C GLY A 204 8.48 -5.99 10.66
N HIS A 205 9.47 -6.00 11.55
CA HIS A 205 10.78 -5.38 11.40
C HIS A 205 11.82 -6.31 12.04
N ALA A 206 12.37 -7.20 11.24
CA ALA A 206 13.19 -8.30 11.73
C ALA A 206 14.46 -8.51 10.88
N PRO A 207 15.39 -7.51 10.87
CA PRO A 207 16.62 -7.64 10.11
C PRO A 207 17.44 -8.86 10.55
N MET A 208 17.95 -9.64 9.60
CA MET A 208 18.81 -10.81 9.80
C MET A 208 18.23 -11.89 10.73
N MET A 209 16.90 -11.96 10.86
CA MET A 209 16.27 -12.97 11.72
C MET A 209 16.13 -14.29 10.98
N HIS A 210 16.59 -15.38 11.60
CA HIS A 210 16.66 -16.72 11.00
C HIS A 210 16.19 -17.82 11.96
N GLY A 211 15.96 -19.00 11.41
CA GLY A 211 15.75 -20.25 12.14
C GLY A 211 14.60 -20.20 13.15
N LYS A 212 14.83 -20.65 14.39
CA LYS A 212 13.80 -20.71 15.43
C LYS A 212 13.27 -19.34 15.84
N ALA A 213 14.11 -18.30 15.83
CA ALA A 213 13.68 -16.95 16.14
C ALA A 213 12.66 -16.45 15.12
N LEU A 214 12.92 -16.66 13.83
CA LEU A 214 11.98 -16.32 12.75
C LEU A 214 10.66 -17.09 12.89
N GLN A 215 10.69 -18.38 13.21
CA GLN A 215 9.47 -19.17 13.43
C GLN A 215 8.68 -18.66 14.64
N THR A 216 9.35 -18.27 15.71
CA THR A 216 8.71 -17.69 16.90
C THR A 216 8.07 -16.34 16.59
N TYR A 217 8.78 -15.49 15.85
CA TYR A 217 8.27 -14.19 15.39
C TYR A 217 7.03 -14.35 14.54
N ARG A 218 7.05 -15.28 13.57
CA ARG A 218 5.88 -15.62 12.76
C ARG A 218 4.73 -16.22 13.58
N LEU A 219 5.03 -17.08 14.54
CA LEU A 219 4.03 -17.68 15.45
C LEU A 219 3.34 -16.64 16.32
N ALA A 220 4.04 -15.57 16.69
CA ALA A 220 3.48 -14.44 17.44
C ALA A 220 2.44 -13.62 16.64
N GLY A 221 2.25 -13.93 15.35
CA GLY A 221 1.21 -13.33 14.50
C GLY A 221 1.71 -12.32 13.47
N ILE A 222 3.01 -12.02 13.47
CA ILE A 222 3.60 -11.10 12.49
C ILE A 222 3.52 -11.71 11.09
N THR A 223 3.12 -10.90 10.09
CA THR A 223 2.76 -11.39 8.74
C THR A 223 3.56 -10.80 7.61
N THR A 224 4.30 -9.72 7.85
CA THR A 224 5.14 -9.03 6.84
C THR A 224 6.55 -8.81 7.36
N ASP A 225 7.46 -8.41 6.48
CA ASP A 225 8.79 -7.87 6.82
C ASP A 225 9.33 -7.04 5.66
N HIS A 226 9.99 -5.92 5.96
CA HIS A 226 10.61 -5.01 4.98
C HIS A 226 12.13 -4.86 5.16
N GLU A 227 12.73 -5.58 6.11
CA GLU A 227 14.13 -5.42 6.50
C GLU A 227 15.12 -6.33 5.76
N CYS A 228 14.63 -7.16 4.81
CA CYS A 228 15.53 -8.04 4.07
C CYS A 228 16.57 -7.26 3.25
N THR A 229 17.82 -7.69 3.33
CA THR A 229 18.93 -7.12 2.56
C THR A 229 19.53 -8.10 1.55
N SER A 230 19.25 -9.40 1.67
CA SER A 230 19.74 -10.44 0.77
C SER A 230 18.61 -11.35 0.28
N GLY A 231 18.86 -11.98 -0.88
CA GLY A 231 17.93 -12.96 -1.45
C GLY A 231 17.73 -14.20 -0.58
N GLU A 232 18.78 -14.66 0.12
CA GLU A 232 18.70 -15.80 1.03
C GLU A 232 17.78 -15.51 2.23
N GLU A 233 17.94 -14.37 2.86
CA GLU A 233 17.08 -13.91 3.95
C GLU A 233 15.63 -13.78 3.47
N ALA A 234 15.41 -13.13 2.35
CA ALA A 234 14.09 -12.97 1.73
C ALA A 234 13.43 -14.33 1.46
N ALA A 235 14.18 -15.28 0.90
CA ALA A 235 13.67 -16.62 0.63
C ALA A 235 13.30 -17.39 1.90
N GLU A 236 14.08 -17.26 2.99
CA GLU A 236 13.77 -17.90 4.28
C GLU A 236 12.49 -17.32 4.88
N LYS A 237 12.33 -15.99 4.89
CA LYS A 237 11.13 -15.31 5.42
C LYS A 237 9.87 -15.67 4.61
N LEU A 238 9.97 -15.73 3.26
CA LEU A 238 8.86 -16.20 2.42
C LEU A 238 8.47 -17.65 2.74
N ARG A 239 9.45 -18.55 2.91
CA ARG A 239 9.19 -19.95 3.31
C ARG A 239 8.57 -20.07 4.69
N ALA A 240 8.88 -19.14 5.61
CA ALA A 240 8.23 -19.04 6.91
C ALA A 240 6.79 -18.48 6.83
N GLY A 241 6.35 -18.01 5.64
CA GLY A 241 5.01 -17.49 5.41
C GLY A 241 4.84 -16.00 5.68
N LEU A 242 5.93 -15.24 5.80
CA LEU A 242 5.88 -13.78 5.81
C LEU A 242 5.66 -13.25 4.39
N ALA A 243 5.00 -12.11 4.25
CA ALA A 243 5.03 -11.31 3.05
C ALA A 243 6.25 -10.38 3.09
N LEU A 244 6.86 -10.15 1.95
CA LEU A 244 8.00 -9.23 1.83
C LEU A 244 7.56 -7.90 1.25
N LEU A 245 7.98 -6.83 1.89
CA LEU A 245 7.83 -5.48 1.38
C LEU A 245 9.23 -5.00 0.96
N ILE A 246 9.45 -4.93 -0.35
CA ILE A 246 10.75 -4.51 -0.91
C ILE A 246 10.82 -2.99 -0.85
N ARG A 247 11.72 -2.48 -0.01
CA ARG A 247 11.90 -1.05 0.17
C ARG A 247 12.93 -0.43 -0.76
N GLU A 248 12.65 0.79 -1.17
CA GLU A 248 13.56 1.66 -1.92
C GLU A 248 13.34 3.10 -1.45
N GLY A 249 13.82 3.37 -0.23
CA GLY A 249 13.74 4.64 0.46
C GLY A 249 14.89 5.57 0.15
N SER A 250 15.13 6.55 1.03
CA SER A 250 16.30 7.43 0.99
C SER A 250 17.48 6.82 1.73
N GLY A 251 17.23 6.20 2.89
CA GLY A 251 18.25 5.59 3.74
C GLY A 251 18.55 4.13 3.39
N ALA A 252 17.51 3.36 3.08
CA ALA A 252 17.62 1.94 2.81
C ALA A 252 17.10 1.61 1.41
N ARG A 253 17.97 0.99 0.60
CA ARG A 253 17.72 0.66 -0.81
C ARG A 253 18.03 -0.81 -1.04
N ASN A 254 16.99 -1.64 -1.07
CA ASN A 254 17.15 -3.10 -1.14
C ASN A 254 16.58 -3.72 -2.42
N LEU A 255 15.98 -2.91 -3.30
CA LEU A 255 15.28 -3.38 -4.50
C LEU A 255 16.21 -4.18 -5.41
N ASP A 256 17.37 -3.64 -5.77
CA ASP A 256 18.29 -4.27 -6.72
C ASP A 256 18.77 -5.66 -6.25
N SER A 257 19.00 -5.81 -4.95
CA SER A 257 19.45 -7.09 -4.39
C SER A 257 18.32 -8.11 -4.25
N LEU A 258 17.10 -7.66 -3.96
CA LEU A 258 15.98 -8.55 -3.70
C LEU A 258 15.21 -8.95 -4.95
N ILE A 259 15.13 -8.08 -5.96
CA ILE A 259 14.38 -8.37 -7.18
C ILE A 259 14.97 -9.55 -7.96
N GLN A 260 16.27 -9.81 -7.81
CA GLN A 260 16.96 -10.87 -8.53
C GLN A 260 16.39 -12.26 -8.24
N ILE A 261 15.94 -12.53 -7.01
CA ILE A 261 15.34 -13.84 -6.65
C ILE A 261 14.04 -14.12 -7.42
N LEU A 262 13.37 -13.06 -7.89
CA LEU A 262 12.13 -13.15 -8.67
C LEU A 262 12.43 -13.34 -10.15
N ILE A 263 13.42 -12.63 -10.68
CA ILE A 263 13.87 -12.73 -12.07
C ILE A 263 14.39 -14.17 -12.34
N ASP A 264 15.10 -14.74 -11.38
CA ASP A 264 15.59 -16.13 -11.46
C ASP A 264 14.46 -17.17 -11.39
N GLY A 265 13.20 -16.77 -11.19
CA GLY A 265 12.05 -17.67 -11.08
C GLY A 265 12.07 -18.60 -9.86
N ARG A 266 12.89 -18.28 -8.84
CA ARG A 266 13.06 -19.12 -7.64
C ARG A 266 11.92 -18.99 -6.65
N MET A 267 11.16 -17.89 -6.71
CA MET A 267 10.09 -17.57 -5.77
C MET A 267 8.83 -17.06 -6.48
N GLN A 268 7.68 -17.33 -5.86
CA GLN A 268 6.41 -16.78 -6.30
C GLN A 268 6.27 -15.34 -5.79
N THR A 269 5.62 -14.49 -6.57
CA THR A 269 5.54 -13.04 -6.33
C THR A 269 4.33 -12.59 -5.50
N GLN A 270 3.31 -13.45 -5.33
CA GLN A 270 2.01 -13.06 -4.75
C GLN A 270 2.07 -12.56 -3.29
N ARG A 271 3.18 -12.80 -2.61
CA ARG A 271 3.43 -12.32 -1.24
C ARG A 271 4.54 -11.28 -1.19
N ILE A 272 4.76 -10.57 -2.29
CA ILE A 272 5.81 -9.55 -2.38
C ILE A 272 5.17 -8.25 -2.87
N ALA A 273 5.44 -7.15 -2.19
CA ALA A 273 4.97 -5.81 -2.53
C ALA A 273 6.12 -4.80 -2.47
N PHE A 274 5.92 -3.62 -3.00
CA PHE A 274 6.84 -2.49 -2.88
C PHE A 274 6.44 -1.58 -1.72
N CYS A 275 7.44 -0.97 -1.09
CA CYS A 275 7.27 0.07 -0.10
C CYS A 275 8.40 1.10 -0.17
N THR A 276 8.15 2.29 0.35
CA THR A 276 9.20 3.31 0.41
C THR A 276 9.94 3.34 1.73
N ASP A 277 9.28 2.95 2.81
CA ASP A 277 9.83 3.12 4.16
C ASP A 277 10.17 4.60 4.41
N ASP A 278 11.38 4.95 4.78
CA ASP A 278 11.87 6.32 4.94
C ASP A 278 12.25 6.94 3.59
N LYS A 279 11.41 7.81 3.04
CA LYS A 279 11.70 8.48 1.76
C LYS A 279 11.51 9.99 1.82
N HIS A 280 12.58 10.72 1.57
CA HIS A 280 12.61 12.17 1.57
C HIS A 280 11.90 12.76 0.35
N VAL A 281 11.29 13.93 0.51
CA VAL A 281 10.55 14.60 -0.57
C VAL A 281 11.41 14.91 -1.79
N ASP A 282 12.67 15.21 -1.61
CA ASP A 282 13.59 15.51 -2.72
C ASP A 282 13.85 14.26 -3.58
N ASP A 283 13.97 13.08 -2.97
CA ASP A 283 14.08 11.83 -3.70
C ASP A 283 12.77 11.46 -4.40
N ILE A 284 11.61 11.72 -3.76
CA ILE A 284 10.30 11.55 -4.42
C ILE A 284 10.20 12.43 -5.68
N ARG A 285 10.72 13.65 -5.63
CA ARG A 285 10.68 14.57 -6.77
C ARG A 285 11.67 14.23 -7.87
N THR A 286 12.82 13.73 -7.53
CA THR A 286 13.91 13.44 -8.49
C THR A 286 13.81 12.04 -9.08
N GLU A 287 13.61 11.03 -8.25
CA GLU A 287 13.59 9.62 -8.65
C GLU A 287 12.17 9.10 -8.93
N GLY A 288 11.22 9.50 -8.10
CA GLY A 288 9.86 8.98 -8.04
C GLY A 288 9.53 8.33 -6.70
N HIS A 289 8.36 7.71 -6.66
CA HIS A 289 7.80 6.98 -5.52
C HIS A 289 7.66 5.49 -5.90
N ILE A 290 6.50 4.88 -5.78
CA ILE A 290 6.28 3.49 -6.24
C ILE A 290 6.47 3.34 -7.77
N ASP A 291 6.28 4.39 -8.55
CA ASP A 291 6.63 4.43 -9.98
C ASP A 291 8.11 4.15 -10.24
N HIS A 292 9.01 4.60 -9.34
CA HIS A 292 10.43 4.29 -9.39
C HIS A 292 10.67 2.79 -9.18
N HIS A 293 10.05 2.16 -8.19
CA HIS A 293 10.19 0.73 -7.92
C HIS A 293 9.79 -0.11 -9.14
N ILE A 294 8.64 0.21 -9.74
CA ILE A 294 8.15 -0.48 -10.96
C ILE A 294 9.17 -0.33 -12.08
N ARG A 295 9.56 0.90 -12.40
CA ARG A 295 10.51 1.22 -13.47
C ARG A 295 11.84 0.52 -13.28
N ARG A 296 12.39 0.59 -12.06
CA ARG A 296 13.68 -0.03 -11.74
C ARG A 296 13.62 -1.55 -11.83
N SER A 297 12.57 -2.18 -11.33
CA SER A 297 12.37 -3.64 -11.42
C SER A 297 12.29 -4.12 -12.86
N ILE A 298 11.57 -3.39 -13.72
CA ILE A 298 11.47 -3.71 -15.16
C ILE A 298 12.84 -3.53 -15.84
N GLN A 299 13.58 -2.49 -15.53
CA GLN A 299 14.94 -2.28 -16.06
C GLN A 299 15.90 -3.40 -15.67
N LEU A 300 15.72 -4.01 -14.51
CA LEU A 300 16.51 -5.16 -14.06
C LEU A 300 16.07 -6.49 -14.69
N GLY A 301 14.93 -6.52 -15.40
CA GLY A 301 14.45 -7.68 -16.14
C GLY A 301 13.21 -8.35 -15.57
N LEU A 302 12.55 -7.75 -14.55
CA LEU A 302 11.26 -8.26 -14.09
C LEU A 302 10.19 -8.02 -15.16
N ASP A 303 9.32 -9.03 -15.35
CA ASP A 303 8.15 -8.89 -16.22
C ASP A 303 7.29 -7.67 -15.83
N PRO A 304 6.90 -6.81 -16.80
CA PRO A 304 6.14 -5.60 -16.50
C PRO A 304 4.83 -5.88 -15.76
N ALA A 305 4.02 -6.86 -16.17
CA ALA A 305 2.76 -7.15 -15.49
C ALA A 305 3.01 -7.51 -14.03
N THR A 306 4.02 -8.32 -13.74
CA THR A 306 4.43 -8.69 -12.39
C THR A 306 4.83 -7.48 -11.55
N ALA A 307 5.59 -6.53 -12.11
CA ALA A 307 5.98 -5.31 -11.40
C ALA A 307 4.75 -4.46 -11.00
N TYR A 308 3.78 -4.32 -11.91
CA TYR A 308 2.53 -3.62 -11.58
C TYR A 308 1.66 -4.37 -10.56
N LEU A 309 1.65 -5.70 -10.58
CA LEU A 309 0.96 -6.52 -9.58
C LEU A 309 1.55 -6.31 -8.19
N MET A 310 2.88 -6.25 -8.07
CA MET A 310 3.61 -5.96 -6.82
C MET A 310 3.36 -4.54 -6.31
N ALA A 311 3.01 -3.62 -7.19
CA ALA A 311 2.70 -2.23 -6.85
C ALA A 311 1.21 -1.98 -6.58
N SER A 312 0.31 -2.94 -6.79
CA SER A 312 -1.13 -2.69 -6.69
C SER A 312 -1.91 -3.86 -6.09
N TRP A 313 -2.02 -4.98 -6.80
CA TRP A 313 -2.84 -6.12 -6.41
C TRP A 313 -2.29 -6.85 -5.19
N TYR A 314 -0.99 -7.16 -5.17
CA TYR A 314 -0.43 -7.93 -4.05
C TYR A 314 -0.44 -7.17 -2.72
N PRO A 315 -0.06 -5.88 -2.63
CA PRO A 315 -0.23 -5.15 -1.38
C PRO A 315 -1.69 -5.05 -0.95
N ALA A 316 -2.64 -4.89 -1.88
CA ALA A 316 -4.06 -4.91 -1.54
C ALA A 316 -4.50 -6.25 -0.92
N GLN A 317 -3.98 -7.40 -1.41
CA GLN A 317 -4.26 -8.72 -0.83
C GLN A 317 -3.59 -8.90 0.54
N ILE A 318 -2.33 -8.45 0.70
CA ILE A 318 -1.58 -8.56 1.96
C ILE A 318 -2.33 -7.83 3.10
N TYR A 319 -2.87 -6.65 2.81
CA TYR A 319 -3.57 -5.81 3.80
C TYR A 319 -5.10 -5.94 3.78
N GLY A 320 -5.66 -6.85 2.98
CA GLY A 320 -7.09 -7.11 2.93
C GLY A 320 -7.94 -5.97 2.36
N LEU A 321 -7.39 -5.16 1.46
CA LEU A 321 -8.06 -4.02 0.81
C LEU A 321 -8.93 -4.51 -0.37
N LYS A 322 -10.09 -5.07 -0.07
CA LYS A 322 -10.93 -5.84 -0.99
C LYS A 322 -11.44 -5.09 -2.24
N HIS A 323 -11.40 -3.76 -2.22
CA HIS A 323 -11.94 -2.91 -3.30
C HIS A 323 -10.87 -2.07 -3.98
N LEU A 324 -9.60 -2.34 -3.74
CA LEU A 324 -8.44 -1.62 -4.29
C LEU A 324 -7.51 -2.58 -5.04
N GLY A 325 -6.63 -2.02 -5.84
CA GLY A 325 -5.55 -2.75 -6.50
C GLY A 325 -5.94 -3.49 -7.79
N ALA A 326 -7.17 -3.31 -8.32
CA ALA A 326 -7.57 -3.95 -9.58
C ALA A 326 -8.40 -3.00 -10.44
N VAL A 327 -8.31 -3.18 -11.76
CA VAL A 327 -9.22 -2.56 -12.74
C VAL A 327 -10.30 -3.59 -13.06
N ALA A 328 -11.36 -3.59 -12.27
CA ALA A 328 -12.46 -4.58 -12.40
C ALA A 328 -13.78 -4.03 -11.85
N ALA A 329 -14.90 -4.58 -12.28
CA ALA A 329 -16.22 -4.19 -11.79
C ALA A 329 -16.34 -4.36 -10.27
N GLY A 330 -16.83 -3.31 -9.58
CA GLY A 330 -16.99 -3.26 -8.13
C GLY A 330 -15.75 -2.75 -7.37
N TYR A 331 -14.64 -2.50 -8.06
CA TYR A 331 -13.45 -1.87 -7.48
C TYR A 331 -13.53 -0.34 -7.54
N GLN A 332 -12.82 0.31 -6.64
CA GLN A 332 -12.65 1.76 -6.67
C GLN A 332 -11.88 2.16 -7.93
N ALA A 333 -12.28 3.24 -8.57
CA ALA A 333 -11.67 3.72 -9.82
C ALA A 333 -10.35 4.47 -9.56
N ASP A 334 -9.45 3.86 -8.80
CA ASP A 334 -8.07 4.31 -8.61
C ASP A 334 -7.24 3.77 -9.78
N LEU A 335 -6.96 4.62 -10.73
CA LEU A 335 -6.39 4.24 -12.02
C LEU A 335 -5.18 5.11 -12.37
N VAL A 336 -4.19 4.51 -13.02
CA VAL A 336 -3.05 5.22 -13.60
C VAL A 336 -3.04 4.99 -15.11
N VAL A 337 -3.04 6.09 -15.88
CA VAL A 337 -2.91 6.07 -17.33
C VAL A 337 -1.46 6.34 -17.73
N LEU A 338 -0.89 5.44 -18.52
CA LEU A 338 0.51 5.47 -18.94
C LEU A 338 0.63 5.46 -20.47
N LYS A 339 1.65 6.14 -21.02
CA LYS A 339 2.03 5.99 -22.43
C LYS A 339 2.93 4.79 -22.69
N SER A 340 3.70 4.40 -21.70
CA SER A 340 4.65 3.30 -21.78
C SER A 340 4.65 2.54 -20.45
N LEU A 341 4.67 1.22 -20.54
CA LEU A 341 4.81 0.35 -19.35
C LEU A 341 6.22 0.42 -18.75
N TYR A 342 7.21 0.87 -19.53
CA TYR A 342 8.64 0.88 -19.15
C TYR A 342 9.06 2.20 -18.51
N ASP A 343 8.49 3.32 -18.94
CA ASP A 343 8.81 4.66 -18.41
C ASP A 343 8.11 4.95 -17.07
N VAL A 344 6.95 4.35 -16.90
CA VAL A 344 6.11 4.49 -15.69
C VAL A 344 5.88 5.96 -15.30
N GLN A 345 5.59 6.80 -16.30
CA GLN A 345 5.24 8.21 -16.09
C GLN A 345 3.73 8.40 -16.20
N PRO A 346 3.02 8.67 -15.08
CA PRO A 346 1.58 8.91 -15.13
C PRO A 346 1.22 10.10 -16.02
N LYS A 347 0.27 9.89 -16.92
CA LYS A 347 -0.35 10.96 -17.72
C LYS A 347 -1.63 11.47 -17.07
N MET A 348 -2.31 10.56 -16.36
CA MET A 348 -3.52 10.83 -15.62
C MET A 348 -3.54 9.87 -14.43
N VAL A 349 -4.02 10.37 -13.33
CA VAL A 349 -4.33 9.58 -12.14
C VAL A 349 -5.72 9.94 -11.67
#